data_fc854d1c68170f08bd46215bdee7f28c
#
_entry.id   fc854d1c68170f08bd46215bdee7f28c
#
_cell.length_a   1.000
_cell.length_b   1.000
_cell.length_c   1.000
_cell.angle_alpha   90.00
_cell.angle_beta   90.00
_cell.angle_gamma   90.00
#
_symmetry.space_group_name_H-M   'P 1'
#
loop_
_entity.id
_entity.type
_entity.pdbx_description
1 polymer ?
#
loop_
_entity_poly.entity_id
_entity_poly.type
_entity_poly.pdbx_seq_one_letter_code
_entity_poly.pdbx_strand_id
1 'polypeptide(L)'
;MAVSMSTALSGLSAAQERLRASAHNTANLQTQDFRPERVVLATSESGGVQAEVERGRETQVSAERELVEQRSATYTYVANLRVLETQLRAQGSLLDIKA
;
A
#
# COMPACT_ATOMS: atom_id res chain seq x y z
N MET A 1 -3.96 10.23 -19.30
CA MET A 1 -3.20 11.10 -18.42
C MET A 1 -2.20 10.29 -17.60
N ALA A 2 -0.96 10.73 -17.57
CA ALA A 2 0.06 10.01 -16.82
C ALA A 2 -0.14 10.19 -15.31
N VAL A 3 -0.01 9.11 -14.57
CA VAL A 3 0.02 9.14 -13.10
C VAL A 3 1.34 9.77 -12.68
N SER A 4 1.30 10.75 -11.80
CA SER A 4 2.51 11.41 -11.34
C SER A 4 3.35 10.48 -10.47
N MET A 5 4.65 10.77 -10.38
CA MET A 5 5.54 10.01 -9.50
C MET A 5 5.09 10.09 -8.04
N SER A 6 4.61 11.25 -7.60
CA SER A 6 4.12 11.41 -6.24
C SER A 6 2.89 10.54 -5.97
N THR A 7 2.00 10.40 -6.96
CA THR A 7 0.85 9.51 -6.82
C THR A 7 1.29 8.06 -6.70
N ALA A 8 2.25 7.63 -7.52
CA ALA A 8 2.77 6.27 -7.44
C ALA A 8 3.46 6.01 -6.10
N LEU A 9 4.23 6.99 -5.60
CA LEU A 9 4.90 6.87 -4.31
C LEU A 9 3.88 6.79 -3.17
N SER A 10 2.78 7.55 -3.24
CA SER A 10 1.73 7.46 -2.22
C SER A 10 1.07 6.08 -2.22
N GLY A 11 0.88 5.49 -3.40
CA GLY A 11 0.36 4.14 -3.52
C GLY A 11 1.30 3.09 -2.93
N LEU A 12 2.61 3.24 -3.15
CA LEU A 12 3.62 2.37 -2.53
C LEU A 12 3.58 2.48 -1.01
N SER A 13 3.53 3.70 -0.49
CA SER A 13 3.47 3.95 0.95
C SER A 13 2.22 3.33 1.57
N ALA A 14 1.07 3.50 0.92
CA ALA A 14 -0.19 2.91 1.40
C ALA A 14 -0.13 1.39 1.40
N ALA A 15 0.45 0.78 0.36
CA ALA A 15 0.60 -0.66 0.29
C ALA A 15 1.54 -1.18 1.39
N GLN A 16 2.62 -0.45 1.69
CA GLN A 16 3.51 -0.81 2.78
C GLN A 16 2.80 -0.75 4.12
N GLU A 17 1.96 0.24 4.34
CA GLU A 17 1.19 0.35 5.58
C GLU A 17 0.20 -0.80 5.72
N ARG A 18 -0.44 -1.20 4.63
CA ARG A 18 -1.32 -2.37 4.62
C ARG A 18 -0.56 -3.64 4.98
N LEU A 19 0.64 -3.81 4.42
CA LEU A 19 1.49 -4.97 4.73
C LEU A 19 1.90 -4.97 6.20
N ARG A 20 2.30 -3.80 6.72
CA ARG A 20 2.69 -3.67 8.12
C ARG A 20 1.53 -4.04 9.04
N ALA A 21 0.35 -3.48 8.80
CA ALA A 21 -0.82 -3.75 9.64
C ALA A 21 -1.20 -5.23 9.58
N SER A 22 -1.19 -5.82 8.39
CA SER A 22 -1.53 -7.22 8.24
C SER A 22 -0.51 -8.14 8.90
N ALA A 23 0.78 -7.81 8.81
CA ALA A 23 1.83 -8.57 9.49
C ALA A 23 1.66 -8.49 11.01
N HIS A 24 1.33 -7.32 11.52
CA HIS A 24 1.06 -7.12 12.95
C HIS A 24 -0.14 -7.96 13.40
N ASN A 25 -1.22 -7.97 12.62
CA ASN A 25 -2.38 -8.79 12.89
C ASN A 25 -2.01 -10.26 12.90
N THR A 26 -1.23 -10.72 11.91
CA THR A 26 -0.80 -12.11 11.82
C THR A 26 0.04 -12.51 13.04
N ALA A 27 0.93 -11.63 13.48
CA ALA A 27 1.77 -11.88 14.65
C ALA A 27 0.94 -12.02 15.93
N ASN A 28 -0.28 -11.48 15.95
CA ASN A 28 -1.15 -11.50 17.12
C ASN A 28 -2.35 -12.44 16.95
N LEU A 29 -2.24 -13.43 16.04
CA LEU A 29 -3.33 -14.38 15.79
C LEU A 29 -3.83 -15.06 17.04
N GLN A 30 -2.93 -15.35 17.98
CA GLN A 30 -3.27 -16.06 19.23
C GLN A 30 -3.29 -15.15 20.45
N THR A 31 -3.14 -13.86 20.25
CA THR A 31 -3.22 -12.89 21.34
C THR A 31 -4.68 -12.69 21.70
N GLN A 32 -5.01 -12.94 22.99
CA GLN A 32 -6.37 -12.81 23.47
C GLN A 32 -6.80 -11.35 23.46
N ASP A 33 -8.04 -11.11 23.02
CA ASP A 33 -8.66 -9.78 22.97
C ASP A 33 -7.91 -8.77 22.08
N PHE A 34 -7.05 -9.26 21.20
CA PHE A 34 -6.37 -8.38 20.23
C PHE A 34 -7.37 -7.90 19.17
N ARG A 35 -7.38 -6.59 18.95
CA ARG A 35 -8.19 -5.98 17.90
C ARG A 35 -7.33 -5.72 16.68
N PRO A 36 -7.67 -6.33 15.53
CA PRO A 36 -6.86 -6.14 14.32
C PRO A 36 -6.84 -4.70 13.85
N GLU A 37 -5.70 -4.30 13.31
CA GLU A 37 -5.58 -3.03 12.62
C GLU A 37 -6.12 -3.16 11.20
N ARG A 38 -6.75 -2.11 10.72
CA ARG A 38 -7.19 -2.00 9.33
C ARG A 38 -6.69 -0.70 8.75
N VAL A 39 -6.27 -0.75 7.52
CA VAL A 39 -5.84 0.44 6.80
C VAL A 39 -6.96 0.91 5.90
N VAL A 40 -7.38 2.14 6.10
CA VAL A 40 -8.41 2.79 5.29
C VAL A 40 -7.69 3.77 4.36
N LEU A 41 -8.00 3.67 3.07
CA LEU A 41 -7.38 4.53 2.08
C LEU A 41 -8.33 5.68 1.76
N ALA A 42 -7.80 6.88 1.78
CA ALA A 42 -8.55 8.09 1.45
C ALA A 42 -7.85 8.81 0.31
N THR A 43 -8.63 9.40 -0.58
CA THR A 43 -8.08 10.20 -1.67
C THR A 43 -7.53 11.51 -1.11
N SER A 44 -6.30 11.84 -1.50
CA SER A 44 -5.68 13.11 -1.13
C SER A 44 -6.07 14.20 -2.11
N GLU A 45 -6.28 15.42 -1.62
CA GLU A 45 -6.61 16.57 -2.46
C GLU A 45 -5.49 16.89 -3.46
N SER A 46 -4.27 16.61 -3.08
CA SER A 46 -3.10 16.84 -3.95
C SER A 46 -2.83 15.70 -4.92
N GLY A 47 -3.73 14.72 -4.98
CA GLY A 47 -3.56 13.51 -5.79
C GLY A 47 -2.97 12.38 -4.97
N GLY A 48 -3.26 11.13 -5.36
CA GLY A 48 -2.80 9.96 -4.66
C GLY A 48 -3.70 9.57 -3.50
N VAL A 49 -3.16 8.74 -2.61
CA VAL A 49 -3.92 8.19 -1.48
C VAL A 49 -3.18 8.41 -0.18
N GLN A 50 -3.93 8.51 0.88
CA GLN A 50 -3.42 8.52 2.25
C GLN A 50 -3.92 7.27 2.95
N ALA A 51 -3.05 6.65 3.74
CA ALA A 51 -3.40 5.49 4.54
C ALA A 51 -3.67 5.94 5.98
N GLU A 52 -4.81 5.54 6.51
CA GLU A 52 -5.14 5.75 7.91
C GLU A 52 -5.30 4.40 8.58
N VAL A 53 -4.77 4.26 9.77
CA VAL A 53 -4.84 3.00 10.52
C VAL A 53 -5.95 3.10 11.54
N GLU A 54 -6.85 2.13 11.50
CA GLU A 54 -7.95 2.04 12.45
C GLU A 54 -7.91 0.69 13.15
N ARG A 55 -8.35 0.63 14.38
CA ARG A 55 -8.56 -0.64 15.07
C ARG A 55 -10.04 -1.00 15.00
N GLY A 56 -10.30 -2.21 14.53
CA GLY A 56 -11.65 -2.73 14.48
C GLY A 56 -12.21 -3.02 15.87
N ARG A 57 -13.52 -3.23 15.92
CA ARG A 57 -14.19 -3.65 17.15
C ARG A 57 -14.07 -5.13 17.39
N GLU A 58 -13.80 -5.88 16.32
CA GLU A 58 -13.65 -7.33 16.42
C GLU A 58 -12.36 -7.67 17.14
N THR A 59 -12.43 -8.72 17.96
CA THR A 59 -11.29 -9.19 18.74
C THR A 59 -10.68 -10.46 18.18
N GLN A 60 -11.03 -10.82 16.93
CA GLN A 60 -10.49 -12.00 16.29
C GLN A 60 -9.73 -11.64 15.04
N VAL A 61 -8.58 -12.27 14.87
CA VAL A 61 -7.78 -12.16 13.67
C VAL A 61 -8.02 -13.41 12.83
N SER A 62 -8.37 -13.24 11.56
CA SER A 62 -8.53 -14.35 10.63
C SER A 62 -7.26 -14.50 9.81
N ALA A 63 -6.61 -15.65 9.90
CA ALA A 63 -5.40 -15.93 9.13
C ALA A 63 -5.66 -15.85 7.62
N GLU A 64 -6.80 -16.36 7.19
CA GLU A 64 -7.15 -16.34 5.77
C GLU A 64 -7.34 -14.91 5.26
N ARG A 65 -8.01 -14.09 6.04
CA ARG A 65 -8.25 -12.69 5.70
C ARG A 65 -6.93 -11.92 5.62
N GLU A 66 -6.02 -12.15 6.59
CA GLU A 66 -4.72 -11.49 6.57
C GLU A 66 -3.88 -11.93 5.39
N LEU A 67 -3.95 -13.21 5.01
CA LEU A 67 -3.25 -13.70 3.83
C LEU A 67 -3.74 -13.02 2.56
N VAL A 68 -5.05 -12.89 2.41
CA VAL A 68 -5.65 -12.19 1.26
C VAL A 68 -5.24 -10.73 1.24
N GLU A 69 -5.24 -10.08 2.40
CA GLU A 69 -4.83 -8.68 2.51
C GLU A 69 -3.36 -8.50 2.13
N GLN A 70 -2.49 -9.39 2.58
CA GLN A 70 -1.08 -9.33 2.24
C GLN A 70 -0.84 -9.52 0.75
N ARG A 71 -1.53 -10.45 0.13
CA ARG A 71 -1.41 -10.67 -1.31
C ARG A 71 -1.93 -9.47 -2.10
N SER A 72 -3.06 -8.93 -1.69
CA SER A 72 -3.64 -7.75 -2.33
C SER A 72 -2.69 -6.55 -2.20
N ALA A 73 -2.14 -6.32 -1.01
CA ALA A 73 -1.21 -5.22 -0.77
C ALA A 73 0.07 -5.38 -1.58
N THR A 74 0.60 -6.59 -1.66
CA THR A 74 1.79 -6.89 -2.45
C THR A 74 1.54 -6.61 -3.93
N TYR A 75 0.38 -7.00 -4.43
CA TYR A 75 0.00 -6.76 -5.81
C TYR A 75 -0.06 -5.26 -6.11
N THR A 76 -0.69 -4.51 -5.21
CA THR A 76 -0.78 -3.05 -5.33
C THR A 76 0.60 -2.41 -5.29
N TYR A 77 1.49 -2.89 -4.41
CA TYR A 77 2.85 -2.40 -4.32
C TYR A 77 3.59 -2.60 -5.64
N VAL A 78 3.54 -3.80 -6.20
CA VAL A 78 4.21 -4.11 -7.47
C VAL A 78 3.65 -3.27 -8.61
N ALA A 79 2.33 -3.09 -8.65
CA ALA A 79 1.71 -2.28 -9.70
C ALA A 79 2.19 -0.83 -9.64
N ASN A 80 2.25 -0.24 -8.45
CA ASN A 80 2.73 1.13 -8.28
C ASN A 80 4.23 1.25 -8.58
N LEU A 81 5.00 0.23 -8.23
CA LEU A 81 6.42 0.19 -8.54
C LEU A 81 6.65 0.21 -10.05
N ARG A 82 5.86 -0.55 -10.81
CA ARG A 82 5.96 -0.56 -12.28
C ARG A 82 5.59 0.78 -12.89
N VAL A 83 4.57 1.44 -12.34
CA VAL A 83 4.22 2.80 -12.78
C VAL A 83 5.40 3.75 -12.57
N LEU A 84 6.02 3.68 -11.40
CA LEU A 84 7.18 4.51 -11.07
C LEU A 84 8.34 4.22 -12.01
N GLU A 85 8.65 2.96 -12.25
CA GLU A 85 9.71 2.57 -13.18
C GLU A 85 9.46 3.11 -14.59
N THR A 86 8.22 3.02 -15.05
CA THR A 86 7.84 3.50 -16.38
C THR A 86 8.06 5.01 -16.48
N GLN A 87 7.69 5.76 -15.45
CA GLN A 87 7.90 7.20 -15.44
C GLN A 87 9.38 7.57 -15.39
N LEU A 88 10.18 6.83 -14.64
CA LEU A 88 11.61 7.05 -14.58
C LEU A 88 12.27 6.78 -15.93
N ARG A 89 11.86 5.73 -16.62
CA ARG A 89 12.35 5.43 -17.96
C ARG A 89 11.99 6.53 -18.96
N ALA A 90 10.78 7.02 -18.86
CA ALA A 90 10.32 8.11 -19.75
C ALA A 90 11.18 9.35 -19.54
N GLN A 91 11.48 9.71 -18.29
CA GLN A 91 12.33 10.84 -17.99
C GLN A 91 13.77 10.60 -18.44
N GLY A 92 14.27 9.40 -18.23
CA GLY A 92 15.62 9.05 -18.68
C GLY A 92 15.75 9.11 -20.20
N SER A 93 14.74 8.62 -20.91
CA SER A 93 14.70 8.69 -22.37
C SER A 93 14.72 10.13 -22.88
N LEU A 94 13.98 11.01 -22.22
CA LEU A 94 13.96 12.44 -22.59
C LEU A 94 15.34 13.08 -22.37
N LEU A 95 16.01 12.71 -21.29
CA LEU A 95 17.35 13.23 -20.99
C LEU A 95 18.36 12.73 -22.03
N ASP A 96 18.27 11.47 -22.44
CA ASP A 96 19.16 10.89 -23.44
C ASP A 96 19.00 11.59 -24.79
N ILE A 97 17.78 11.93 -25.16
CA ILE A 97 17.52 12.64 -26.42
C ILE A 97 18.17 14.02 -26.41
N LYS A 98 18.21 14.68 -25.28
CA LYS A 98 18.80 16.01 -25.13
C LYS A 98 20.33 16.00 -25.00
N ALA A 99 20.86 14.88 -24.58
CA ALA A 99 22.29 14.72 -24.48
C ALA A 99 22.91 14.43 -25.86
#